data_7b9357015f99af940bedc3faecd56381
#
_entry.id   7b9357015f99af940bedc3faecd56381
#
_cell.length_a   1.000
_cell.length_b   1.000
_cell.length_c   1.000
_cell.angle_alpha   90.00
_cell.angle_beta   90.00
_cell.angle_gamma   90.00
#
_symmetry.space_group_name_H-M   'P 1'
#
loop_
_entity.id
_entity.type
_entity.pdbx_description
1 polymer ?
#
loop_
_entity_poly.entity_id
_entity_poly.type
_entity_poly.pdbx_seq_one_letter_code
_entity_poly.pdbx_strand_id
1 'polypeptide(L)'
;MYLTRMELDTDRRSTRKLLTSRSRIHGMVEGAFSGGRERRLWRLDSLGGRLYILVLSEEKPNLEAAVREYGNLEEGFLTREYEPLLTRITDQSQWRFRLVANPTQSISRASTGKRGKVRACAGVVQQEDWLRKRAGKHGFMMEEGGFRVVGNDWHIFHKREEKDRSVSLREVSYEGVLTVTDVEKFKELLCRGMGRGRAYGMGLLTIMRLP
;
A
#
# COMPACT_ATOMS: atom_id res chain seq x y z
N MET A 1 13.88 3.83 9.40
CA MET A 1 12.66 4.07 8.59
C MET A 1 11.66 4.90 9.35
N TYR A 2 10.77 5.59 8.62
CA TYR A 2 9.76 6.49 9.18
C TYR A 2 8.39 6.16 8.61
N LEU A 3 7.36 6.14 9.47
CA LEU A 3 5.95 6.09 9.06
C LEU A 3 5.34 7.47 9.31
N THR A 4 4.85 8.08 8.24
CA THR A 4 4.26 9.42 8.28
C THR A 4 2.79 9.35 7.90
N ARG A 5 1.96 10.11 8.61
CA ARG A 5 0.53 10.28 8.33
C ARG A 5 0.22 11.76 8.13
N MET A 6 -0.52 12.07 7.08
CA MET A 6 -1.07 13.41 6.81
C MET A 6 -2.57 13.27 6.51
N GLU A 7 -3.39 14.12 7.14
CA GLU A 7 -4.80 14.25 6.79
C GLU A 7 -4.96 15.06 5.51
N LEU A 8 -5.79 14.57 4.60
CA LEU A 8 -6.14 15.27 3.36
C LEU A 8 -7.48 15.98 3.52
N ASP A 9 -7.49 17.29 3.32
CA ASP A 9 -8.70 18.09 3.35
C ASP A 9 -9.47 17.91 2.02
N THR A 10 -10.50 17.08 2.05
CA THR A 10 -11.31 16.75 0.88
C THR A 10 -12.22 17.88 0.41
N ASP A 11 -12.40 18.94 1.18
CA ASP A 11 -13.17 20.12 0.80
C ASP A 11 -12.39 21.04 -0.13
N ARG A 12 -11.07 20.93 -0.12
CA ARG A 12 -10.21 21.70 -1.05
C ARG A 12 -10.30 21.17 -2.48
N ARG A 13 -10.44 22.09 -3.43
CA ARG A 13 -10.43 21.78 -4.87
C ARG A 13 -9.11 21.13 -5.30
N SER A 14 -7.97 21.58 -4.76
CA SER A 14 -6.64 21.01 -5.01
C SER A 14 -6.58 19.53 -4.62
N THR A 15 -7.08 19.20 -3.44
CA THR A 15 -7.13 17.82 -2.93
C THR A 15 -8.03 16.94 -3.78
N ARG A 16 -9.24 17.40 -4.12
CA ARG A 16 -10.10 16.66 -5.05
C ARG A 16 -9.43 16.41 -6.39
N LYS A 17 -8.71 17.39 -6.92
CA LYS A 17 -7.92 17.25 -8.16
C LYS A 17 -6.74 16.28 -7.99
N LEU A 18 -6.06 16.27 -6.83
CA LEU A 18 -5.00 15.30 -6.49
C LEU A 18 -5.55 13.88 -6.54
N LEU A 19 -6.69 13.64 -5.90
CA LEU A 19 -7.31 12.33 -5.76
C LEU A 19 -7.82 11.72 -7.06
N THR A 20 -7.96 12.51 -8.14
CA THR A 20 -8.38 11.98 -9.46
C THR A 20 -7.35 11.06 -10.10
N SER A 21 -6.08 11.06 -9.65
CA SER A 21 -5.03 10.27 -10.27
C SER A 21 -3.99 9.78 -9.26
N ARG A 22 -3.78 8.49 -9.21
CA ARG A 22 -2.72 7.86 -8.40
C ARG A 22 -1.32 8.38 -8.76
N SER A 23 -1.09 8.75 -10.02
CA SER A 23 0.19 9.36 -10.44
C SER A 23 0.43 10.74 -9.85
N ARG A 24 -0.63 11.52 -9.60
CA ARG A 24 -0.51 12.83 -8.93
C ARG A 24 -0.15 12.65 -7.46
N ILE A 25 -0.80 11.70 -6.79
CA ILE A 25 -0.50 11.37 -5.40
C ILE A 25 0.95 10.88 -5.28
N HIS A 26 1.39 10.01 -6.19
CA HIS A 26 2.80 9.57 -6.24
C HIS A 26 3.75 10.76 -6.42
N GLY A 27 3.45 11.69 -7.34
CA GLY A 27 4.26 12.90 -7.52
C GLY A 27 4.31 13.80 -6.27
N MET A 28 3.21 13.93 -5.54
CA MET A 28 3.16 14.65 -4.25
C MET A 28 4.04 13.94 -3.19
N VAL A 29 3.96 12.61 -3.10
CA VAL A 29 4.81 11.83 -2.18
C VAL A 29 6.28 11.97 -2.54
N GLU A 30 6.65 11.82 -3.81
CA GLU A 30 8.05 11.98 -4.25
C GLU A 30 8.59 13.39 -3.99
N GLY A 31 7.75 14.42 -4.15
CA GLY A 31 8.10 15.82 -3.85
C GLY A 31 8.36 16.13 -2.39
N ALA A 32 8.03 15.22 -1.46
CA ALA A 32 8.33 15.37 -0.04
C ALA A 32 9.79 15.02 0.34
N PHE A 33 10.60 14.62 -0.63
CA PHE A 33 11.98 14.17 -0.42
C PHE A 33 12.94 14.94 -1.33
N SER A 34 14.11 15.28 -0.79
CA SER A 34 15.20 15.94 -1.54
C SER A 34 16.24 14.96 -2.10
N GLY A 35 16.24 13.73 -1.61
CA GLY A 35 17.19 12.69 -2.02
C GLY A 35 16.83 12.00 -3.35
N GLY A 36 17.65 11.05 -3.77
CA GLY A 36 17.44 10.26 -4.98
C GLY A 36 16.19 9.39 -4.94
N ARG A 37 15.95 8.65 -6.02
CA ARG A 37 14.82 7.71 -6.10
C ARG A 37 15.05 6.52 -5.18
N GLU A 38 14.45 6.56 -4.02
CA GLU A 38 14.37 5.44 -3.09
C GLU A 38 12.98 4.81 -3.11
N ARG A 39 12.86 3.64 -2.48
CA ARG A 39 11.57 2.97 -2.39
C ARG A 39 10.75 3.63 -1.30
N ARG A 40 9.64 4.26 -1.71
CA ARG A 40 8.65 4.85 -0.83
C ARG A 40 7.33 4.13 -1.02
N LEU A 41 6.77 3.63 0.07
CA LEU A 41 5.44 3.01 0.06
C LEU A 41 4.45 4.03 0.57
N TRP A 42 3.27 4.05 -0.02
CA TRP A 42 2.20 4.91 0.46
C TRP A 42 0.84 4.25 0.26
N ARG A 43 -0.14 4.72 1.02
CA ARG A 43 -1.53 4.24 0.95
C ARG A 43 -2.48 5.35 1.39
N LEU A 44 -3.68 5.37 0.81
CA LEU A 44 -4.79 6.16 1.31
C LEU A 44 -5.64 5.32 2.25
N ASP A 45 -5.98 5.87 3.41
CA ASP A 45 -6.84 5.25 4.40
C ASP A 45 -7.96 6.20 4.82
N SER A 46 -9.19 5.69 4.88
CA SER A 46 -10.32 6.38 5.50
C SER A 46 -10.44 5.93 6.95
N LEU A 47 -10.49 6.87 7.88
CA LEU A 47 -10.67 6.61 9.30
C LEU A 47 -11.56 7.70 9.92
N GLY A 48 -12.68 7.30 10.53
CA GLY A 48 -13.61 8.24 11.17
C GLY A 48 -14.18 9.31 10.22
N GLY A 49 -14.41 8.97 8.96
CA GLY A 49 -14.89 9.91 7.93
C GLY A 49 -13.83 10.84 7.35
N ARG A 50 -12.60 10.77 7.83
CA ARG A 50 -11.45 11.56 7.36
C ARG A 50 -10.56 10.72 6.45
N LEU A 51 -9.90 11.36 5.48
CA LEU A 51 -9.00 10.71 4.54
C LEU A 51 -7.55 11.03 4.92
N TYR A 52 -6.74 9.98 5.02
CA TYR A 52 -5.33 10.10 5.34
C TYR A 52 -4.46 9.51 4.23
N ILE A 53 -3.29 10.11 4.03
CA ILE A 53 -2.20 9.44 3.35
C ILE A 53 -1.19 8.94 4.39
N LEU A 54 -0.81 7.67 4.25
CA LEU A 54 0.29 7.05 4.97
C LEU A 54 1.48 6.95 4.03
N VAL A 55 2.67 7.30 4.51
CA VAL A 55 3.93 7.17 3.76
C VAL A 55 4.94 6.44 4.63
N LEU A 56 5.52 5.36 4.12
CA LEU A 56 6.65 4.64 4.71
C LEU A 56 7.89 4.88 3.86
N SER A 57 8.96 5.38 4.47
CA SER A 57 10.20 5.79 3.79
C SER A 57 11.43 5.59 4.65
N GLU A 58 12.61 5.49 4.05
CA GLU A 58 13.89 5.45 4.76
C GLU A 58 14.26 6.83 5.30
N GLU A 59 14.05 7.87 4.50
CA GLU A 59 14.22 9.27 4.90
C GLU A 59 12.94 9.83 5.54
N LYS A 60 13.13 10.80 6.45
CA LYS A 60 12.02 11.56 7.01
C LYS A 60 11.46 12.51 5.95
N PRO A 61 10.17 12.40 5.56
CA PRO A 61 9.60 13.28 4.55
C PRO A 61 9.38 14.70 5.08
N ASN A 62 9.52 15.69 4.21
CA ASN A 62 9.00 17.03 4.44
C ASN A 62 7.69 17.21 3.69
N LEU A 63 6.57 17.12 4.39
CA LEU A 63 5.22 17.29 3.82
C LEU A 63 4.62 18.70 4.02
N GLU A 64 5.40 19.68 4.44
CA GLU A 64 4.87 21.03 4.69
C GLU A 64 4.18 21.64 3.46
N ALA A 65 4.81 21.52 2.28
CA ALA A 65 4.21 22.00 1.03
C ALA A 65 2.93 21.24 0.70
N ALA A 66 2.92 19.91 0.91
CA ALA A 66 1.75 19.08 0.69
C ALA A 66 0.60 19.41 1.66
N VAL A 67 0.90 19.70 2.92
CA VAL A 67 -0.10 20.15 3.91
C VAL A 67 -0.70 21.47 3.47
N ARG A 68 0.13 22.45 3.08
CA ARG A 68 -0.38 23.77 2.61
C ARG A 68 -1.32 23.63 1.41
N GLU A 69 -1.03 22.72 0.49
CA GLU A 69 -1.80 22.59 -0.76
C GLU A 69 -2.99 21.63 -0.63
N TYR A 70 -2.84 20.53 0.12
CA TYR A 70 -3.80 19.41 0.14
C TYR A 70 -4.27 18.99 1.53
N GLY A 71 -3.56 19.37 2.58
CA GLY A 71 -3.77 18.86 3.92
C GLY A 71 -4.69 19.70 4.78
N ASN A 72 -5.06 19.13 5.93
CA ASN A 72 -5.63 19.88 7.04
C ASN A 72 -4.52 20.66 7.72
N LEU A 73 -4.64 22.01 7.75
CA LEU A 73 -3.61 22.90 8.28
C LEU A 73 -3.48 22.82 9.82
N GLU A 74 -4.55 22.50 10.52
CA GLU A 74 -4.56 22.38 11.98
C GLU A 74 -3.86 21.09 12.43
N GLU A 75 -4.09 19.99 11.72
CA GLU A 75 -3.52 18.68 12.04
C GLU A 75 -2.09 18.50 11.51
N GLY A 76 -1.75 19.15 10.39
CA GLY A 76 -0.44 19.04 9.78
C GLY A 76 -0.11 17.60 9.32
N PHE A 77 1.10 17.15 9.68
CA PHE A 77 1.50 15.76 9.49
C PHE A 77 2.26 15.24 10.70
N LEU A 78 2.15 13.94 10.95
CA LEU A 78 2.82 13.25 12.06
C LEU A 78 3.77 12.20 11.50
N THR A 79 5.05 12.29 11.87
CA THR A 79 6.08 11.29 11.53
C THR A 79 6.55 10.58 12.79
N ARG A 80 6.65 9.25 12.71
CA ARG A 80 7.21 8.41 13.78
C ARG A 80 8.29 7.50 13.23
N GLU A 81 9.25 7.19 14.05
CA GLU A 81 10.21 6.12 13.78
C GLU A 81 9.49 4.78 13.70
N TYR A 82 9.89 3.95 12.75
CA TYR A 82 9.26 2.65 12.49
C TYR A 82 9.90 1.52 13.29
N GLU A 83 11.15 1.69 13.70
CA GLU A 83 11.94 0.70 14.46
C GLU A 83 11.25 0.23 15.75
N PRO A 84 10.64 1.11 16.58
CA PRO A 84 9.94 0.66 17.78
C PRO A 84 8.75 -0.28 17.52
N LEU A 85 8.18 -0.27 16.31
CA LEU A 85 7.19 -1.26 15.91
C LEU A 85 7.86 -2.57 15.52
N LEU A 86 8.94 -2.51 14.74
CA LEU A 86 9.66 -3.69 14.25
C LEU A 86 10.27 -4.52 15.39
N THR A 87 10.76 -3.88 16.45
CA THR A 87 11.32 -4.59 17.64
C THR A 87 10.27 -5.33 18.45
N ARG A 88 8.99 -5.03 18.30
CA ARG A 88 7.89 -5.72 18.99
C ARG A 88 7.39 -6.97 18.28
N ILE A 89 7.89 -7.22 17.06
CA ILE A 89 7.50 -8.37 16.25
C ILE A 89 8.33 -9.57 16.73
N THR A 90 7.65 -10.59 17.23
CA THR A 90 8.23 -11.85 17.68
C THR A 90 7.61 -13.03 16.94
N ASP A 91 8.27 -14.17 16.96
CA ASP A 91 7.72 -15.41 16.44
C ASP A 91 6.37 -15.73 17.12
N GLN A 92 5.42 -16.27 16.37
CA GLN A 92 4.03 -16.56 16.78
C GLN A 92 3.24 -15.36 17.29
N SER A 93 3.76 -14.11 17.19
CA SER A 93 2.98 -12.93 17.54
C SER A 93 1.82 -12.69 16.55
N GLN A 94 0.67 -12.31 17.08
CA GLN A 94 -0.54 -12.05 16.32
C GLN A 94 -0.79 -10.54 16.17
N TRP A 95 -1.22 -10.14 14.97
CA TRP A 95 -1.45 -8.75 14.64
C TRP A 95 -2.69 -8.57 13.76
N ARG A 96 -3.48 -7.55 14.05
CA ARG A 96 -4.42 -7.06 13.04
C ARG A 96 -3.65 -6.43 11.90
N PHE A 97 -4.04 -6.68 10.67
CA PHE A 97 -3.39 -6.10 9.52
C PHE A 97 -4.38 -5.43 8.57
N ARG A 98 -3.88 -4.46 7.83
CA ARG A 98 -4.51 -3.90 6.64
C ARG A 98 -3.49 -3.85 5.50
N LEU A 99 -3.90 -4.33 4.33
CA LEU A 99 -3.11 -4.31 3.11
C LEU A 99 -3.99 -3.85 1.96
N VAL A 100 -3.50 -2.90 1.17
CA VAL A 100 -4.06 -2.59 -0.15
C VAL A 100 -3.08 -3.09 -1.20
N ALA A 101 -3.52 -3.96 -2.10
CA ALA A 101 -2.66 -4.59 -3.09
C ALA A 101 -3.32 -4.70 -4.46
N ASN A 102 -2.49 -4.95 -5.50
CA ASN A 102 -2.93 -5.34 -6.83
C ASN A 102 -2.69 -6.84 -7.03
N PRO A 103 -3.67 -7.70 -6.70
CA PRO A 103 -3.53 -9.14 -6.87
C PRO A 103 -3.51 -9.50 -8.35
N THR A 104 -2.39 -10.07 -8.78
CA THR A 104 -2.19 -10.47 -10.17
C THR A 104 -1.66 -11.89 -10.27
N GLN A 105 -2.04 -12.59 -11.32
CA GLN A 105 -1.52 -13.91 -11.69
C GLN A 105 -0.92 -13.89 -13.10
N SER A 106 0.13 -14.68 -13.31
CA SER A 106 0.72 -14.89 -14.63
C SER A 106 0.06 -16.11 -15.28
N ILE A 107 -0.50 -15.90 -16.47
CA ILE A 107 -1.05 -16.99 -17.25
C ILE A 107 0.05 -17.44 -18.20
N SER A 108 0.61 -18.63 -17.94
CA SER A 108 1.60 -19.24 -18.83
C SER A 108 0.93 -19.57 -20.17
N ARG A 109 1.60 -19.24 -21.27
CA ARG A 109 1.28 -19.80 -22.59
C ARG A 109 2.18 -21.00 -22.79
N ALA A 110 1.66 -22.18 -22.54
CA ALA A 110 2.39 -23.45 -22.55
C ALA A 110 3.08 -23.80 -23.91
N SER A 111 2.82 -23.06 -24.99
CA SER A 111 3.27 -23.45 -26.32
C SER A 111 4.30 -22.54 -26.99
N THR A 112 4.71 -21.43 -26.42
CA THR A 112 5.53 -20.45 -27.21
C THR A 112 6.80 -19.93 -26.52
N GLY A 113 7.20 -20.41 -25.34
CA GLY A 113 8.39 -19.92 -24.62
C GLY A 113 8.34 -18.41 -24.24
N LYS A 114 7.28 -17.70 -24.61
CA LYS A 114 7.12 -16.28 -24.33
C LYS A 114 6.58 -16.04 -22.92
N ARG A 115 7.06 -14.96 -22.29
CA ARG A 115 6.64 -14.53 -20.96
C ARG A 115 5.10 -14.44 -20.87
N GLY A 116 4.51 -15.14 -19.90
CA GLY A 116 3.06 -15.21 -19.73
C GLY A 116 2.41 -13.84 -19.53
N LYS A 117 1.16 -13.67 -19.98
CA LYS A 117 0.39 -12.44 -19.78
C LYS A 117 -0.02 -12.33 -18.32
N VAL A 118 0.23 -11.18 -17.71
CA VAL A 118 -0.20 -10.87 -16.34
C VAL A 118 -1.64 -10.37 -16.38
N ARG A 119 -2.51 -10.95 -15.55
CA ARG A 119 -3.91 -10.54 -15.39
C ARG A 119 -4.22 -10.28 -13.92
N ALA A 120 -5.13 -9.34 -13.65
CA ALA A 120 -5.66 -9.13 -12.31
C ALA A 120 -6.56 -10.31 -11.91
N CYS A 121 -6.54 -10.64 -10.60
CA CYS A 121 -7.49 -11.57 -10.01
C CYS A 121 -8.87 -10.90 -9.94
N ALA A 122 -9.85 -11.40 -10.69
CA ALA A 122 -11.16 -10.75 -10.83
C ALA A 122 -12.10 -11.05 -9.65
N GLY A 123 -12.14 -12.29 -9.19
CA GLY A 123 -13.04 -12.75 -8.13
C GLY A 123 -12.41 -12.71 -6.73
N VAL A 124 -13.23 -12.56 -5.69
CA VAL A 124 -12.81 -12.50 -4.29
C VAL A 124 -12.00 -13.75 -3.89
N VAL A 125 -12.45 -14.94 -4.26
CA VAL A 125 -11.74 -16.20 -3.99
C VAL A 125 -10.31 -16.17 -4.55
N GLN A 126 -10.14 -15.72 -5.80
CA GLN A 126 -8.81 -15.61 -6.41
C GLN A 126 -7.93 -14.56 -5.72
N GLN A 127 -8.53 -13.49 -5.20
CA GLN A 127 -7.84 -12.42 -4.47
C GLN A 127 -7.37 -12.94 -3.10
N GLU A 128 -8.22 -13.67 -2.38
CA GLU A 128 -7.85 -14.30 -1.12
C GLU A 128 -6.74 -15.35 -1.31
N ASP A 129 -6.87 -16.22 -2.32
CA ASP A 129 -5.83 -17.19 -2.67
C ASP A 129 -4.50 -16.53 -3.05
N TRP A 130 -4.57 -15.36 -3.71
CA TRP A 130 -3.37 -14.58 -4.02
C TRP A 130 -2.63 -14.16 -2.76
N LEU A 131 -3.35 -13.73 -1.72
CA LEU A 131 -2.73 -13.34 -0.45
C LEU A 131 -2.22 -14.57 0.32
N ARG A 132 -3.04 -15.65 0.43
CA ARG A 132 -2.64 -16.90 1.10
C ARG A 132 -1.34 -17.48 0.53
N LYS A 133 -1.23 -17.57 -0.80
CA LYS A 133 -0.03 -18.08 -1.49
C LYS A 133 1.23 -17.24 -1.25
N ARG A 134 1.08 -16.00 -0.83
CA ARG A 134 2.21 -15.10 -0.53
C ARG A 134 2.57 -15.04 0.96
N ALA A 135 1.63 -15.33 1.83
CA ALA A 135 1.81 -15.23 3.27
C ALA A 135 3.06 -15.98 3.75
N GLY A 136 3.17 -17.26 3.46
CA GLY A 136 4.31 -18.08 3.89
C GLY A 136 5.66 -17.61 3.33
N LYS A 137 5.68 -17.04 2.11
CA LYS A 137 6.91 -16.47 1.52
C LYS A 137 7.37 -15.20 2.24
N HIS A 138 6.47 -14.53 2.92
CA HIS A 138 6.70 -13.28 3.63
C HIS A 138 6.66 -13.45 5.17
N GLY A 139 6.76 -14.68 5.67
CA GLY A 139 6.94 -14.97 7.08
C GLY A 139 5.70 -14.77 7.94
N PHE A 140 4.50 -14.97 7.39
CA PHE A 140 3.27 -14.94 8.16
C PHE A 140 2.26 -15.97 7.64
N MET A 141 1.29 -16.27 8.46
CA MET A 141 0.14 -17.10 8.12
C MET A 141 -1.15 -16.43 8.55
N MET A 142 -2.25 -16.89 8.02
CA MET A 142 -3.61 -16.49 8.40
C MET A 142 -4.44 -17.76 8.54
N GLU A 143 -5.25 -17.81 9.59
CA GLU A 143 -6.22 -18.89 9.76
C GLU A 143 -7.33 -18.82 8.71
N GLU A 144 -8.05 -19.90 8.53
CA GLU A 144 -9.23 -19.93 7.67
C GLU A 144 -10.28 -18.98 8.26
N GLY A 145 -10.83 -18.09 7.40
CA GLY A 145 -11.70 -17.02 7.85
C GLY A 145 -11.04 -15.88 8.63
N GLY A 146 -9.72 -15.95 8.91
CA GLY A 146 -8.98 -14.94 9.68
C GLY A 146 -8.78 -13.60 8.95
N PHE A 147 -9.15 -13.49 7.67
CA PHE A 147 -9.12 -12.25 6.91
C PHE A 147 -10.21 -12.20 5.84
N ARG A 148 -10.47 -11.01 5.33
CA ARG A 148 -11.46 -10.77 4.29
C ARG A 148 -11.03 -9.66 3.33
N VAL A 149 -11.59 -9.67 2.14
CA VAL A 149 -11.57 -8.55 1.20
C VAL A 149 -12.63 -7.55 1.63
N VAL A 150 -12.22 -6.32 1.93
CA VAL A 150 -13.11 -5.23 2.40
C VAL A 150 -13.29 -4.11 1.38
N GLY A 151 -12.52 -4.13 0.29
CA GLY A 151 -12.62 -3.18 -0.82
C GLY A 151 -12.07 -3.78 -2.10
N ASN A 152 -12.66 -3.40 -3.24
CA ASN A 152 -12.33 -4.02 -4.52
C ASN A 152 -12.68 -3.06 -5.67
N ASP A 153 -11.72 -2.23 -6.07
CA ASP A 153 -11.90 -1.15 -7.03
C ASP A 153 -11.00 -1.29 -8.26
N TRP A 154 -11.39 -0.67 -9.36
CA TRP A 154 -10.59 -0.52 -10.56
C TRP A 154 -10.09 0.91 -10.69
N HIS A 155 -8.78 1.07 -10.90
CA HIS A 155 -8.17 2.35 -11.24
C HIS A 155 -7.65 2.29 -12.68
N ILE A 156 -8.23 3.11 -13.55
CA ILE A 156 -7.78 3.26 -14.93
C ILE A 156 -7.27 4.68 -15.09
N PHE A 157 -6.03 4.85 -15.50
CA PHE A 157 -5.42 6.14 -15.72
C PHE A 157 -4.39 6.08 -16.86
N HIS A 158 -4.17 7.21 -17.51
CA HIS A 158 -3.16 7.34 -18.55
C HIS A 158 -1.84 7.81 -17.95
N LYS A 159 -0.72 7.23 -18.40
CA LYS A 159 0.61 7.76 -18.07
C LYS A 159 0.80 9.10 -18.76
N ARG A 160 1.39 10.06 -18.03
CA ARG A 160 1.57 11.44 -18.48
C ARG A 160 2.40 11.57 -19.78
N GLU A 161 3.29 10.63 -20.05
CA GLU A 161 4.24 10.61 -21.18
C GLU A 161 3.77 9.74 -22.37
N GLU A 162 2.79 8.86 -22.17
CA GLU A 162 2.29 7.95 -23.20
C GLU A 162 0.76 8.05 -23.26
N LYS A 163 0.25 9.00 -24.06
CA LYS A 163 -1.20 9.25 -24.20
C LYS A 163 -2.00 8.00 -24.64
N ASP A 164 -1.36 7.05 -25.30
CA ASP A 164 -2.02 5.85 -25.85
C ASP A 164 -1.96 4.62 -24.91
N ARG A 165 -1.29 4.71 -23.75
CA ARG A 165 -1.20 3.58 -22.81
C ARG A 165 -1.95 3.86 -21.53
N SER A 166 -3.14 3.27 -21.41
CA SER A 166 -3.83 3.21 -20.13
C SER A 166 -3.20 2.16 -19.21
N VAL A 167 -3.02 2.52 -17.93
CA VAL A 167 -2.68 1.60 -16.87
C VAL A 167 -3.96 1.24 -16.15
N SER A 168 -4.27 -0.05 -16.10
CA SER A 168 -5.40 -0.59 -15.36
C SER A 168 -4.88 -1.38 -14.16
N LEU A 169 -5.25 -0.98 -12.96
CA LEU A 169 -4.86 -1.63 -11.71
C LEU A 169 -6.11 -2.04 -10.94
N ARG A 170 -6.09 -3.28 -10.42
CA ARG A 170 -7.09 -3.74 -9.46
C ARG A 170 -6.61 -3.40 -8.06
N GLU A 171 -7.32 -2.54 -7.37
CA GLU A 171 -7.06 -2.22 -5.97
C GLU A 171 -7.93 -3.10 -5.09
N VAL A 172 -7.30 -3.94 -4.26
CA VAL A 172 -8.00 -4.82 -3.33
C VAL A 172 -7.51 -4.54 -1.94
N SER A 173 -8.45 -4.24 -1.04
CA SER A 173 -8.19 -4.00 0.38
C SER A 173 -8.47 -5.27 1.18
N TYR A 174 -7.49 -5.70 1.96
CA TYR A 174 -7.55 -6.85 2.86
C TYR A 174 -7.45 -6.40 4.30
N GLU A 175 -8.27 -6.96 5.16
CA GLU A 175 -8.20 -6.77 6.61
C GLU A 175 -8.39 -8.11 7.33
N GLY A 176 -7.72 -8.28 8.46
CA GLY A 176 -7.84 -9.47 9.27
C GLY A 176 -6.77 -9.58 10.33
N VAL A 177 -6.53 -10.82 10.77
CA VAL A 177 -5.49 -11.17 11.73
C VAL A 177 -4.47 -12.07 11.04
N LEU A 178 -3.21 -11.85 11.33
CA LEU A 178 -2.10 -12.70 10.88
C LEU A 178 -1.27 -13.15 12.09
N THR A 179 -0.60 -14.28 11.93
CA THR A 179 0.40 -14.80 12.86
C THR A 179 1.76 -14.79 12.18
N VAL A 180 2.77 -14.25 12.85
CA VAL A 180 4.15 -14.22 12.35
C VAL A 180 4.77 -15.61 12.46
N THR A 181 5.38 -16.12 11.38
CA THR A 181 6.05 -17.44 11.32
C THR A 181 7.53 -17.35 10.95
N ASP A 182 7.99 -16.19 10.49
CA ASP A 182 9.39 -15.87 10.24
C ASP A 182 9.55 -14.35 10.42
N VAL A 183 10.17 -13.96 11.52
CA VAL A 183 10.28 -12.55 11.94
C VAL A 183 11.02 -11.70 10.92
N GLU A 184 12.13 -12.21 10.38
CA GLU A 184 12.96 -11.41 9.46
C GLU A 184 12.29 -11.20 8.10
N LYS A 185 11.67 -12.24 7.54
CA LYS A 185 10.89 -12.10 6.30
C LYS A 185 9.68 -11.19 6.48
N PHE A 186 9.05 -11.24 7.66
CA PHE A 186 7.91 -10.39 7.94
C PHE A 186 8.32 -8.92 8.11
N LYS A 187 9.43 -8.63 8.81
CA LYS A 187 9.99 -7.28 8.88
C LYS A 187 10.40 -6.75 7.50
N GLU A 188 11.03 -7.60 6.68
CA GLU A 188 11.35 -7.23 5.29
C GLU A 188 10.09 -6.87 4.50
N LEU A 189 9.02 -7.64 4.63
CA LEU A 189 7.73 -7.33 4.02
C LEU A 189 7.19 -5.97 4.46
N LEU A 190 7.19 -5.68 5.75
CA LEU A 190 6.72 -4.41 6.29
C LEU A 190 7.49 -3.22 5.72
N CYS A 191 8.81 -3.36 5.57
CA CYS A 191 9.69 -2.31 5.04
C CYS A 191 9.62 -2.18 3.51
N ARG A 192 9.47 -3.28 2.78
CA ARG A 192 9.56 -3.30 1.31
C ARG A 192 8.24 -3.41 0.58
N GLY A 193 7.18 -3.76 1.31
CA GLY A 193 5.83 -3.93 0.76
C GLY A 193 5.67 -5.14 -0.14
N MET A 194 4.41 -5.46 -0.46
CA MET A 194 4.01 -6.65 -1.21
C MET A 194 3.43 -6.31 -2.59
N GLY A 195 3.78 -7.10 -3.58
CA GLY A 195 3.08 -7.11 -4.87
C GLY A 195 3.47 -5.98 -5.83
N ARG A 196 2.62 -5.76 -6.81
CA ARG A 196 2.76 -4.74 -7.86
C ARG A 196 1.95 -3.49 -7.54
N GLY A 197 2.27 -2.38 -8.20
CA GLY A 197 1.51 -1.13 -8.05
C GLY A 197 1.94 -0.25 -6.88
N ARG A 198 3.15 -0.44 -6.33
CA ARG A 198 3.66 0.32 -5.17
C ARG A 198 3.70 1.83 -5.41
N ALA A 199 4.10 2.26 -6.61
CA ALA A 199 4.04 3.67 -7.01
C ALA A 199 2.61 4.25 -7.06
N TYR A 200 1.60 3.40 -6.95
CA TYR A 200 0.20 3.79 -7.03
C TYR A 200 -0.58 3.56 -5.73
N GLY A 201 0.14 3.49 -4.60
CA GLY A 201 -0.47 3.37 -3.28
C GLY A 201 -0.84 1.95 -2.86
N MET A 202 -0.19 0.95 -3.45
CA MET A 202 -0.45 -0.45 -3.17
C MET A 202 0.78 -1.13 -2.57
N GLY A 203 0.58 -2.18 -1.79
CA GLY A 203 1.64 -3.00 -1.23
C GLY A 203 2.12 -2.60 0.16
N LEU A 204 1.72 -1.46 0.70
CA LEU A 204 1.98 -1.10 2.09
C LEU A 204 1.09 -1.94 3.02
N LEU A 205 1.71 -2.86 3.76
CA LEU A 205 1.05 -3.60 4.83
C LEU A 205 1.29 -2.87 6.15
N THR A 206 0.23 -2.59 6.89
CA THR A 206 0.29 -2.02 8.24
C THR A 206 -0.28 -3.00 9.25
N ILE A 207 0.27 -2.97 10.45
CA ILE A 207 -0.13 -3.85 11.56
C ILE A 207 -0.48 -3.05 12.80
N MET A 208 -1.35 -3.64 13.62
CA MET A 208 -1.76 -3.11 14.92
C MET A 208 -1.89 -4.27 15.90
N ARG A 209 -1.53 -4.06 17.16
CA ARG A 209 -1.75 -5.07 18.20
C ARG A 209 -3.22 -5.46 18.28
N LEU A 210 -3.45 -6.71 18.61
CA LEU A 210 -4.76 -7.17 19.08
C LEU A 210 -5.06 -6.46 20.41
N PRO A 211 -6.34 -6.11 20.67
CA PRO A 211 -6.75 -5.52 21.96
C PRO A 211 -6.49 -6.46 23.12
#